data_89c8fc63c00e27b3f2df1169d7bfb2f5
#
_entry.id   89c8fc63c00e27b3f2df1169d7bfb2f5
#
_cell.length_a   1.000
_cell.length_b   1.000
_cell.length_c   1.000
_cell.angle_alpha   90.00
_cell.angle_beta   90.00
_cell.angle_gamma   90.00
#
_symmetry.space_group_name_H-M   'P 1'
#
loop_
_entity.id
_entity.type
_entity.pdbx_description
1 polymer ?
#
loop_
_entity_poly.entity_id
_entity_poly.type
_entity_poly.pdbx_seq_one_letter_code
_entity_poly.pdbx_strand_id
1 'polypeptide(L)'
;MTALRKTNIALTPKAAPFAIRAEEASDVVAREALLDACFGENRSLRTCQRLRDGRAPAEGLAFSAMAGGYLVGTLRLWHVSAGGIPALMLGPLAVEASSRKFGAGTALMDHALAAATTRGHRAVILLGDAPYYARFGFSSEKMAGLSLPGPFERDRLLGLELIPGALDGACGMIVATGAKANPVRRAPRARAA
;
A
#
# COMPACT_ATOMS: atom_id res chain seq x y z
N MET A 1 10.77 -53.26 28.62
CA MET A 1 10.10 -51.95 28.64
C MET A 1 10.72 -51.10 27.53
N THR A 2 10.06 -51.07 26.38
CA THR A 2 10.56 -50.40 25.17
C THR A 2 9.94 -49.01 25.08
N ALA A 3 10.75 -47.96 25.21
CA ALA A 3 10.30 -46.58 25.13
C ALA A 3 10.01 -46.18 23.65
N LEU A 4 8.77 -45.90 23.33
CA LEU A 4 8.38 -45.29 22.04
C LEU A 4 8.92 -43.86 21.96
N ARG A 5 9.88 -43.62 21.05
CA ARG A 5 10.28 -42.27 20.65
C ARG A 5 9.15 -41.62 19.87
N LYS A 6 8.53 -40.58 20.45
CA LYS A 6 7.61 -39.68 19.71
C LYS A 6 8.43 -38.87 18.72
N THR A 7 8.33 -39.19 17.45
CA THR A 7 8.88 -38.39 16.35
C THR A 7 8.07 -37.13 16.24
N ASN A 8 8.61 -36.00 16.63
CA ASN A 8 8.00 -34.66 16.41
C ASN A 8 8.19 -34.35 14.92
N ILE A 9 7.15 -34.56 14.12
CA ILE A 9 7.10 -34.10 12.75
C ILE A 9 6.87 -32.60 12.82
N ALA A 10 7.93 -31.79 12.65
CA ALA A 10 7.82 -30.36 12.44
C ALA A 10 7.04 -30.14 11.14
N LEU A 11 5.82 -29.63 11.27
CA LEU A 11 5.03 -29.16 10.13
C LEU A 11 5.78 -28.00 9.49
N THR A 12 6.39 -28.25 8.34
CA THR A 12 6.96 -27.20 7.49
C THR A 12 5.84 -26.23 7.16
N PRO A 13 5.96 -24.92 7.42
CA PRO A 13 4.92 -23.99 7.08
C PRO A 13 4.70 -24.05 5.57
N LYS A 14 3.44 -24.31 5.16
CA LYS A 14 3.05 -24.35 3.76
C LYS A 14 3.39 -22.99 3.15
N ALA A 15 4.29 -22.98 2.17
CA ALA A 15 4.69 -21.77 1.48
C ALA A 15 3.44 -21.01 0.99
N ALA A 16 3.43 -19.70 1.16
CA ALA A 16 2.34 -18.86 0.66
C ALA A 16 2.19 -19.09 -0.86
N PRO A 17 0.96 -19.18 -1.39
CA PRO A 17 0.75 -19.46 -2.81
C PRO A 17 1.08 -18.26 -3.72
N PHE A 18 1.74 -17.23 -3.18
CA PHE A 18 2.16 -16.02 -3.89
C PHE A 18 3.55 -15.57 -3.41
N ALA A 19 4.23 -14.79 -4.26
CA ALA A 19 5.49 -14.10 -3.94
C ALA A 19 5.30 -12.58 -4.05
N ILE A 20 5.97 -11.80 -3.18
CA ILE A 20 5.98 -10.34 -3.27
C ILE A 20 7.30 -9.91 -3.90
N ARG A 21 7.23 -9.00 -4.86
CA ARG A 21 8.38 -8.37 -5.49
C ARG A 21 8.14 -6.87 -5.72
N ALA A 22 9.19 -6.15 -6.05
CA ALA A 22 9.05 -4.80 -6.55
C ALA A 22 8.15 -4.80 -7.81
N GLU A 23 7.35 -3.75 -7.96
CA GLU A 23 6.52 -3.55 -9.14
C GLU A 23 7.40 -3.28 -10.36
N GLU A 24 7.03 -3.85 -11.50
CA GLU A 24 7.69 -3.68 -12.78
C GLU A 24 6.82 -2.90 -13.77
N ALA A 25 7.42 -2.32 -14.79
CA ALA A 25 6.68 -1.61 -15.84
C ALA A 25 5.66 -2.50 -16.56
N SER A 26 5.95 -3.80 -16.68
CA SER A 26 5.05 -4.81 -17.24
C SER A 26 3.78 -5.04 -16.42
N ASP A 27 3.78 -4.72 -15.12
CA ASP A 27 2.64 -4.91 -14.23
C ASP A 27 1.53 -3.88 -14.45
N VAL A 28 1.80 -2.77 -15.12
CA VAL A 28 0.89 -1.62 -15.20
C VAL A 28 -0.51 -2.02 -15.65
N VAL A 29 -0.62 -2.80 -16.72
CA VAL A 29 -1.93 -3.18 -17.28
C VAL A 29 -2.70 -4.06 -16.30
N ALA A 30 -2.05 -5.10 -15.75
CA ALA A 30 -2.67 -6.03 -14.80
C ALA A 30 -3.04 -5.31 -13.48
N ARG A 31 -2.17 -4.41 -13.00
CA ARG A 31 -2.43 -3.60 -11.83
C ARG A 31 -3.66 -2.69 -12.01
N GLU A 32 -3.75 -1.95 -13.12
CA GLU A 32 -4.89 -1.06 -13.35
C GLU A 32 -6.20 -1.86 -13.42
N ALA A 33 -6.20 -3.01 -14.11
CA ALA A 33 -7.35 -3.91 -14.14
C ALA A 33 -7.74 -4.42 -12.74
N LEU A 34 -6.77 -4.80 -11.90
CA LEU A 34 -7.03 -5.21 -10.51
C LEU A 34 -7.62 -4.06 -9.68
N LEU A 35 -7.10 -2.85 -9.86
CA LEU A 35 -7.61 -1.68 -9.14
C LEU A 35 -9.03 -1.34 -9.57
N ASP A 36 -9.37 -1.43 -10.86
CA ASP A 36 -10.73 -1.23 -11.36
C ASP A 36 -11.69 -2.30 -10.83
N ALA A 37 -11.27 -3.55 -10.80
CA ALA A 37 -12.06 -4.64 -10.22
C ALA A 37 -12.30 -4.49 -8.71
N CYS A 38 -11.32 -3.95 -7.95
CA CYS A 38 -11.43 -3.79 -6.50
C CYS A 38 -12.18 -2.52 -6.07
N PHE A 39 -12.07 -1.43 -6.83
CA PHE A 39 -12.52 -0.10 -6.40
C PHE A 39 -13.54 0.54 -7.33
N GLY A 40 -13.82 -0.06 -8.47
CA GLY A 40 -14.70 0.46 -9.51
C GLY A 40 -14.03 1.53 -10.39
N GLU A 41 -14.66 1.85 -11.53
CA GLU A 41 -14.13 2.79 -12.53
C GLU A 41 -13.97 4.22 -11.99
N ASN A 42 -14.79 4.61 -11.00
CA ASN A 42 -14.75 5.92 -10.37
C ASN A 42 -13.64 6.09 -9.32
N ARG A 43 -12.72 5.13 -9.18
CA ARG A 43 -11.62 5.20 -8.20
C ARG A 43 -10.72 6.43 -8.35
N SER A 44 -10.62 6.97 -9.56
CA SER A 44 -9.87 8.19 -9.85
C SER A 44 -10.45 9.45 -9.20
N LEU A 45 -11.73 9.44 -8.81
CA LEU A 45 -12.42 10.55 -8.15
C LEU A 45 -12.19 10.56 -6.63
N ARG A 46 -11.60 9.50 -6.06
CA ARG A 46 -11.38 9.41 -4.61
C ARG A 46 -10.36 10.44 -4.12
N THR A 47 -10.59 10.98 -2.94
CA THR A 47 -9.77 12.05 -2.34
C THR A 47 -8.28 11.75 -2.34
N CYS A 48 -7.86 10.54 -1.94
CA CYS A 48 -6.44 10.16 -1.95
C CYS A 48 -5.82 10.09 -3.34
N GLN A 49 -6.62 9.99 -4.42
CA GLN A 49 -6.09 10.01 -5.78
C GLN A 49 -5.44 11.36 -6.10
N ARG A 50 -5.97 12.46 -5.58
CA ARG A 50 -5.41 13.81 -5.75
C ARG A 50 -3.96 13.93 -5.26
N LEU A 51 -3.57 13.12 -4.27
CA LEU A 51 -2.19 13.07 -3.76
C LEU A 51 -1.25 12.23 -4.65
N ARG A 52 -1.80 11.45 -5.57
CA ARG A 52 -1.06 10.53 -6.45
C ARG A 52 -1.02 10.98 -7.91
N ASP A 53 -1.97 11.82 -8.31
CA ASP A 53 -2.08 12.27 -9.71
C ASP A 53 -0.82 12.98 -10.17
N GLY A 54 -0.28 12.50 -11.30
CA GLY A 54 0.95 13.03 -11.89
C GLY A 54 2.22 12.82 -11.04
N ARG A 55 2.18 11.96 -10.02
CA ARG A 55 3.32 11.63 -9.17
C ARG A 55 3.82 10.21 -9.40
N ALA A 56 5.09 9.99 -9.14
CA ALA A 56 5.67 8.66 -9.03
C ALA A 56 5.48 8.13 -7.58
N PRO A 57 5.33 6.80 -7.39
CA PRO A 57 5.46 6.21 -6.07
C PRO A 57 6.81 6.55 -5.45
N ALA A 58 6.91 6.50 -4.13
CA ALA A 58 8.19 6.63 -3.45
C ALA A 58 9.13 5.52 -3.92
N GLU A 59 10.39 5.86 -4.17
CA GLU A 59 11.37 4.95 -4.76
C GLU A 59 11.50 3.65 -3.97
N GLY A 60 11.39 2.51 -4.67
CA GLY A 60 11.45 1.18 -4.07
C GLY A 60 10.26 0.83 -3.14
N LEU A 61 9.16 1.60 -3.20
CA LEU A 61 7.97 1.40 -2.37
C LEU A 61 6.69 1.17 -3.21
N ALA A 62 6.84 0.43 -4.29
CA ALA A 62 5.74 -0.09 -5.10
C ALA A 62 5.92 -1.61 -5.26
N PHE A 63 4.90 -2.38 -4.91
CA PHE A 63 4.98 -3.83 -4.78
C PHE A 63 3.84 -4.53 -5.48
N SER A 64 4.17 -5.71 -6.04
CA SER A 64 3.26 -6.65 -6.67
C SER A 64 3.29 -7.99 -5.94
N ALA A 65 2.13 -8.56 -5.63
CA ALA A 65 1.98 -9.94 -5.21
C ALA A 65 1.65 -10.78 -6.44
N MET A 66 2.46 -11.82 -6.70
CA MET A 66 2.37 -12.67 -7.88
C MET A 66 2.02 -14.10 -7.48
N ALA A 67 1.05 -14.72 -8.14
CA ALA A 67 0.68 -16.13 -7.97
C ALA A 67 0.56 -16.79 -9.34
N GLY A 68 1.31 -17.89 -9.57
CA GLY A 68 1.26 -18.60 -10.84
C GLY A 68 1.59 -17.75 -12.07
N GLY A 69 2.43 -16.70 -11.91
CA GLY A 69 2.76 -15.75 -12.99
C GLY A 69 1.76 -14.60 -13.16
N TYR A 70 0.66 -14.56 -12.39
CA TYR A 70 -0.36 -13.53 -12.47
C TYR A 70 -0.25 -12.55 -11.29
N LEU A 71 -0.55 -11.27 -11.53
CA LEU A 71 -0.62 -10.25 -10.50
C LEU A 71 -1.94 -10.42 -9.72
N VAL A 72 -1.83 -10.77 -8.43
CA VAL A 72 -2.97 -10.99 -7.54
C VAL A 72 -3.10 -9.93 -6.44
N GLY A 73 -2.13 -9.05 -6.32
CA GLY A 73 -2.17 -7.95 -5.35
C GLY A 73 -1.19 -6.85 -5.69
N THR A 74 -1.48 -5.65 -5.22
CA THR A 74 -0.61 -4.47 -5.38
C THR A 74 -0.71 -3.56 -4.17
N LEU A 75 0.41 -2.90 -3.83
CA LEU A 75 0.48 -1.85 -2.84
C LEU A 75 1.56 -0.85 -3.21
N ARG A 76 1.27 0.44 -3.03
CA ARG A 76 2.21 1.55 -3.29
C ARG A 76 2.20 2.54 -2.14
N LEU A 77 3.34 3.20 -1.93
CA LEU A 77 3.45 4.33 -1.02
C LEU A 77 3.93 5.58 -1.78
N TRP A 78 3.53 6.74 -1.31
CA TRP A 78 3.71 8.02 -2.00
C TRP A 78 4.23 9.06 -1.01
N HIS A 79 5.21 9.85 -1.41
CA HIS A 79 5.68 10.93 -0.56
C HIS A 79 4.62 12.01 -0.38
N VAL A 80 4.36 12.36 0.87
CA VAL A 80 3.48 13.45 1.27
C VAL A 80 4.11 14.27 2.38
N SER A 81 3.59 15.49 2.58
CA SER A 81 3.80 16.27 3.78
C SER A 81 2.49 16.30 4.57
N ALA A 82 2.52 15.86 5.81
CA ALA A 82 1.40 15.87 6.73
C ALA A 82 1.49 17.13 7.60
N GLY A 83 0.90 18.25 7.14
CA GLY A 83 0.99 19.51 7.86
C GLY A 83 2.43 20.00 8.08
N GLY A 84 3.31 19.82 7.11
CA GLY A 84 4.74 20.15 7.22
C GLY A 84 5.65 18.97 7.57
N ILE A 85 5.12 17.87 8.11
CA ILE A 85 5.88 16.69 8.52
C ILE A 85 6.01 15.72 7.34
N PRO A 86 7.24 15.31 6.95
CA PRO A 86 7.43 14.29 5.91
C PRO A 86 6.83 12.95 6.32
N ALA A 87 5.98 12.37 5.45
CA ALA A 87 5.34 11.08 5.65
C ALA A 87 5.14 10.35 4.32
N LEU A 88 4.68 9.11 4.41
CA LEU A 88 4.21 8.34 3.26
C LEU A 88 2.69 8.20 3.30
N MET A 89 2.03 8.38 2.17
CA MET A 89 0.64 7.98 1.96
C MET A 89 0.61 6.57 1.39
N LEU A 90 0.04 5.62 2.13
CA LEU A 90 -0.11 4.24 1.70
C LEU A 90 -1.37 4.07 0.85
N GLY A 91 -1.24 3.35 -0.24
CA GLY A 91 -2.32 2.92 -1.12
C GLY A 91 -2.16 3.36 -2.59
N PRO A 92 -2.96 2.76 -3.44
CA PRO A 92 -3.99 1.77 -3.14
C PRO A 92 -3.37 0.42 -2.72
N LEU A 93 -4.03 -0.27 -1.77
CA LEU A 93 -3.84 -1.69 -1.50
C LEU A 93 -5.01 -2.44 -2.14
N ALA A 94 -4.72 -3.27 -3.11
CA ALA A 94 -5.71 -4.13 -3.75
C ALA A 94 -5.23 -5.57 -3.78
N VAL A 95 -6.16 -6.51 -3.52
CA VAL A 95 -5.91 -7.96 -3.62
C VAL A 95 -7.11 -8.60 -4.29
N GLU A 96 -6.86 -9.44 -5.27
CA GLU A 96 -7.88 -10.25 -5.93
C GLU A 96 -8.69 -11.05 -4.91
N ALA A 97 -10.02 -11.12 -5.11
CA ALA A 97 -10.93 -11.73 -4.14
C ALA A 97 -10.55 -13.17 -3.78
N SER A 98 -10.18 -13.98 -4.76
CA SER A 98 -9.74 -15.38 -4.58
C SER A 98 -8.48 -15.52 -3.74
N SER A 99 -7.59 -14.50 -3.74
CA SER A 99 -6.29 -14.50 -3.08
C SER A 99 -6.32 -13.88 -1.67
N ARG A 100 -7.40 -13.19 -1.30
CA ARG A 100 -7.53 -12.53 0.03
C ARG A 100 -7.39 -13.51 1.19
N LYS A 101 -8.02 -14.70 1.07
CA LYS A 101 -8.00 -15.75 2.11
C LYS A 101 -6.61 -16.33 2.38
N PHE A 102 -5.66 -16.11 1.49
CA PHE A 102 -4.28 -16.60 1.65
C PHE A 102 -3.33 -15.58 2.29
N GLY A 103 -3.85 -14.42 2.74
CA GLY A 103 -3.07 -13.43 3.47
C GLY A 103 -2.23 -12.47 2.60
N ALA A 104 -2.46 -12.41 1.28
CA ALA A 104 -1.67 -11.58 0.38
C ALA A 104 -1.70 -10.08 0.76
N GLY A 105 -2.84 -9.57 1.25
CA GLY A 105 -2.93 -8.19 1.73
C GLY A 105 -2.09 -7.93 2.98
N THR A 106 -2.07 -8.85 3.93
CA THR A 106 -1.23 -8.77 5.14
C THR A 106 0.25 -8.79 4.75
N ALA A 107 0.64 -9.74 3.91
CA ALA A 107 2.03 -9.85 3.48
C ALA A 107 2.52 -8.63 2.68
N LEU A 108 1.66 -8.03 1.83
CA LEU A 108 1.98 -6.75 1.16
C LEU A 108 2.16 -5.62 2.15
N MET A 109 1.33 -5.53 3.19
CA MET A 109 1.45 -4.52 4.25
C MET A 109 2.75 -4.68 5.02
N ASP A 110 3.03 -5.88 5.52
CA ASP A 110 4.26 -6.18 6.29
C ASP A 110 5.51 -5.87 5.45
N HIS A 111 5.52 -6.30 4.19
CA HIS A 111 6.63 -6.03 3.28
C HIS A 111 6.84 -4.53 3.04
N ALA A 112 5.76 -3.79 2.80
CA ALA A 112 5.82 -2.37 2.51
C ALA A 112 6.25 -1.54 3.74
N LEU A 113 5.76 -1.89 4.94
CA LEU A 113 6.15 -1.21 6.18
C LEU A 113 7.61 -1.50 6.54
N ALA A 114 8.07 -2.74 6.40
CA ALA A 114 9.47 -3.09 6.58
C ALA A 114 10.39 -2.34 5.60
N ALA A 115 10.00 -2.27 4.33
CA ALA A 115 10.74 -1.55 3.30
C ALA A 115 10.77 -0.03 3.58
N ALA A 116 9.67 0.56 4.06
CA ALA A 116 9.60 1.97 4.44
C ALA A 116 10.53 2.26 5.63
N THR A 117 10.51 1.41 6.66
CA THR A 117 11.39 1.52 7.83
C THR A 117 12.87 1.43 7.45
N THR A 118 13.23 0.43 6.64
CA THR A 118 14.62 0.23 6.17
C THR A 118 15.13 1.43 5.37
N ARG A 119 14.25 2.15 4.67
CA ARG A 119 14.59 3.38 3.92
C ARG A 119 14.56 4.65 4.76
N GLY A 120 14.39 4.54 6.07
CA GLY A 120 14.42 5.67 7.01
C GLY A 120 13.17 6.54 7.00
N HIS A 121 12.05 6.06 6.44
CA HIS A 121 10.78 6.78 6.57
C HIS A 121 10.30 6.70 8.02
N ARG A 122 9.65 7.78 8.49
CA ARG A 122 9.31 7.94 9.90
C ARG A 122 7.83 7.73 10.20
N ALA A 123 6.97 7.95 9.22
CA ALA A 123 5.52 7.83 9.38
C ALA A 123 4.84 7.40 8.08
N VAL A 124 3.75 6.65 8.23
CA VAL A 124 2.86 6.23 7.15
C VAL A 124 1.44 6.63 7.49
N ILE A 125 0.72 7.22 6.54
CA ILE A 125 -0.67 7.63 6.67
C ILE A 125 -1.49 6.91 5.62
N LEU A 126 -2.76 6.62 5.91
CA LEU A 126 -3.70 6.05 4.95
C LEU A 126 -5.14 6.50 5.22
N LEU A 127 -6.01 6.30 4.25
CA LEU A 127 -7.45 6.38 4.41
C LEU A 127 -8.04 4.98 4.20
N GLY A 128 -8.51 4.32 5.28
CA GLY A 128 -8.92 2.92 5.23
C GLY A 128 -9.84 2.49 6.35
N ASP A 129 -10.06 1.20 6.45
CA ASP A 129 -10.90 0.57 7.47
C ASP A 129 -10.11 0.38 8.77
N ALA A 130 -10.45 1.13 9.81
CA ALA A 130 -9.68 1.15 11.06
C ALA A 130 -9.50 -0.24 11.70
N PRO A 131 -10.52 -1.12 11.81
CA PRO A 131 -10.35 -2.49 12.30
C PRO A 131 -9.34 -3.32 11.50
N TYR A 132 -9.30 -3.15 10.19
CA TYR A 132 -8.33 -3.86 9.36
C TYR A 132 -6.90 -3.37 9.61
N TYR A 133 -6.68 -2.06 9.70
CA TYR A 133 -5.34 -1.49 9.80
C TYR A 133 -4.78 -1.43 11.22
N ALA A 134 -5.62 -1.55 12.26
CA ALA A 134 -5.19 -1.59 13.65
C ALA A 134 -4.19 -2.74 13.94
N ARG A 135 -4.31 -3.87 13.26
CA ARG A 135 -3.38 -5.01 13.38
C ARG A 135 -1.94 -4.69 12.97
N PHE A 136 -1.75 -3.62 12.19
CA PHE A 136 -0.44 -3.12 11.77
C PHE A 136 0.02 -1.91 12.60
N GLY A 137 -0.73 -1.54 13.65
CA GLY A 137 -0.42 -0.42 14.52
C GLY A 137 -0.94 0.94 14.05
N PHE A 138 -1.78 0.98 13.00
CA PHE A 138 -2.40 2.25 12.58
C PHE A 138 -3.52 2.66 13.54
N SER A 139 -3.58 3.97 13.83
CA SER A 139 -4.65 4.57 14.62
C SER A 139 -5.03 5.97 14.09
N SER A 140 -6.18 6.48 14.53
CA SER A 140 -6.61 7.86 14.25
C SER A 140 -6.11 8.87 15.29
N GLU A 141 -5.43 8.43 16.34
CA GLU A 141 -5.08 9.20 17.52
C GLU A 141 -4.37 10.53 17.20
N LYS A 142 -3.38 10.50 16.31
CA LYS A 142 -2.60 11.70 15.90
C LYS A 142 -3.11 12.36 14.63
N MET A 143 -4.27 11.94 14.13
CA MET A 143 -4.81 12.42 12.86
C MET A 143 -5.79 13.60 13.00
N ALA A 144 -6.17 13.99 14.21
CA ALA A 144 -7.20 14.99 14.44
C ALA A 144 -6.91 16.36 13.80
N GLY A 145 -5.64 16.79 13.82
CA GLY A 145 -5.20 18.05 13.22
C GLY A 145 -5.00 18.01 11.70
N LEU A 146 -5.06 16.84 11.05
CA LEU A 146 -4.77 16.70 9.64
C LEU A 146 -6.04 16.69 8.79
N SER A 147 -5.91 17.15 7.54
CA SER A 147 -6.98 17.12 6.53
C SER A 147 -6.45 16.64 5.17
N LEU A 148 -7.37 16.14 4.34
CA LEU A 148 -7.08 15.73 2.96
C LEU A 148 -7.62 16.78 1.96
N PRO A 149 -7.11 16.82 0.73
CA PRO A 149 -7.52 17.79 -0.29
C PRO A 149 -8.86 17.41 -0.94
N GLY A 150 -9.89 17.10 -0.12
CA GLY A 150 -11.22 16.73 -0.57
C GLY A 150 -12.01 16.04 0.54
N PRO A 151 -13.26 15.62 0.29
CA PRO A 151 -14.10 14.98 1.30
C PRO A 151 -13.54 13.62 1.73
N PHE A 152 -13.62 13.34 3.02
CA PHE A 152 -13.24 12.07 3.61
C PHE A 152 -13.93 11.84 4.96
N GLU A 153 -14.05 10.57 5.34
CA GLU A 153 -14.55 10.18 6.65
C GLU A 153 -13.38 10.27 7.65
N ARG A 154 -13.55 11.09 8.69
CA ARG A 154 -12.51 11.42 9.68
C ARG A 154 -11.91 10.17 10.32
N ASP A 155 -12.75 9.23 10.73
CA ASP A 155 -12.37 8.01 11.44
C ASP A 155 -11.57 7.03 10.57
N ARG A 156 -11.55 7.24 9.27
CA ARG A 156 -10.79 6.44 8.31
C ARG A 156 -9.40 7.00 8.01
N LEU A 157 -9.09 8.23 8.45
CA LEU A 157 -7.74 8.77 8.33
C LEU A 157 -6.90 8.21 9.48
N LEU A 158 -5.94 7.38 9.13
CA LEU A 158 -5.12 6.63 10.08
C LEU A 158 -3.64 6.91 9.85
N GLY A 159 -2.87 6.91 10.93
CA GLY A 159 -1.43 7.08 10.92
C GLY A 159 -0.72 5.97 11.68
N LEU A 160 0.49 5.66 11.25
CA LEU A 160 1.45 4.80 11.91
C LEU A 160 2.78 5.53 12.03
N GLU A 161 3.29 5.65 13.24
CA GLU A 161 4.64 6.12 13.47
C GLU A 161 5.62 4.96 13.40
N LEU A 162 6.50 4.96 12.42
CA LEU A 162 7.62 4.00 12.33
C LEU A 162 8.73 4.37 13.31
N ILE A 163 8.79 5.64 13.69
CA ILE A 163 9.63 6.18 14.75
C ILE A 163 8.72 6.95 15.71
N PRO A 164 8.69 6.63 17.01
CA PRO A 164 7.86 7.31 17.98
C PRO A 164 8.00 8.85 17.92
N GLY A 165 6.90 9.58 17.99
CA GLY A 165 6.85 11.04 17.92
C GLY A 165 6.95 11.62 16.50
N ALA A 166 7.00 10.79 15.46
CA ALA A 166 7.14 11.26 14.08
C ALA A 166 5.95 12.08 13.56
N LEU A 167 4.79 11.95 14.18
CA LEU A 167 3.56 12.70 13.86
C LEU A 167 3.14 13.67 14.95
N ASP A 168 4.00 13.91 15.96
CA ASP A 168 3.70 14.88 17.01
C ASP A 168 3.56 16.28 16.43
N GLY A 169 2.45 16.94 16.78
CA GLY A 169 2.14 18.27 16.28
C GLY A 169 1.72 18.35 14.80
N ALA A 170 1.53 17.22 14.13
CA ALA A 170 1.06 17.20 12.74
C ALA A 170 -0.30 17.90 12.62
N CYS A 171 -0.36 19.02 11.91
CA CYS A 171 -1.58 19.81 11.74
C CYS A 171 -1.61 20.51 10.38
N GLY A 172 -2.76 20.48 9.73
CA GLY A 172 -2.98 21.12 8.43
C GLY A 172 -3.26 20.13 7.30
N MET A 173 -3.12 20.64 6.08
CA MET A 173 -3.42 19.85 4.86
C MET A 173 -2.31 18.84 4.56
N ILE A 174 -2.70 17.62 4.24
CA ILE A 174 -1.80 16.63 3.64
C ILE A 174 -1.63 16.97 2.16
N VAL A 175 -0.39 17.17 1.73
CA VAL A 175 -0.05 17.55 0.35
C VAL A 175 0.97 16.60 -0.26
N ALA A 176 0.86 16.38 -1.58
CA ALA A 176 1.80 15.53 -2.31
C ALA A 176 3.17 16.21 -2.46
N THR A 177 4.24 15.50 -2.09
CA THR A 177 5.64 15.97 -2.21
C THR A 177 6.52 15.08 -3.07
N GLY A 178 6.00 13.93 -3.54
CA GLY A 178 6.74 12.99 -4.39
C GLY A 178 7.15 13.59 -5.73
N ALA A 179 8.13 12.98 -6.37
CA ALA A 179 8.57 13.32 -7.72
C ALA A 179 7.39 13.24 -8.70
N LYS A 180 7.40 14.10 -9.72
CA LYS A 180 6.43 13.97 -10.82
C LYS A 180 6.73 12.71 -11.61
N ALA A 181 5.65 11.99 -11.98
CA ALA A 181 5.80 10.85 -12.88
C ALA A 181 6.28 11.37 -14.26
N ASN A 182 7.31 10.74 -14.81
CA ASN A 182 7.65 10.99 -16.21
C ASN A 182 6.46 10.55 -17.06
N PRO A 183 5.97 11.38 -17.98
CA PRO A 183 4.92 10.97 -18.88
C PRO A 183 5.44 9.78 -19.69
N VAL A 184 4.86 8.59 -19.46
CA VAL A 184 5.11 7.45 -20.34
C VAL A 184 4.63 7.90 -21.72
N ARG A 185 5.56 8.03 -22.68
CA ARG A 185 5.20 8.30 -24.08
C ARG A 185 4.25 7.17 -24.50
N ARG A 186 2.96 7.49 -24.56
CA ARG A 186 1.99 6.59 -25.17
C ARG A 186 2.47 6.31 -26.58
N ALA A 187 2.76 5.04 -26.88
CA ALA A 187 2.99 4.65 -28.26
C ALA A 187 1.80 5.14 -29.09
N PRO A 188 2.02 5.73 -30.27
CA PRO A 188 0.94 6.18 -31.13
C PRO A 188 0.04 4.97 -31.41
N ARG A 189 -1.27 5.13 -31.17
CA ARG A 189 -2.24 4.14 -31.61
C ARG A 189 -2.08 3.96 -33.12
N ALA A 190 -1.73 2.76 -33.55
CA ALA A 190 -1.78 2.41 -34.96
C ALA A 190 -3.21 2.71 -35.45
N ARG A 191 -3.33 3.63 -36.40
CA ARG A 191 -4.61 3.84 -37.11
C ARG A 191 -4.89 2.55 -37.86
N ALA A 192 -6.00 1.89 -37.53
CA ALA A 192 -6.55 0.86 -38.38
C ALA A 192 -6.88 1.49 -39.73
N ALA A 193 -6.33 0.93 -40.80
CA ALA A 193 -6.66 1.26 -42.18
C ALA A 193 -8.00 0.64 -42.56
#